data_1e913232b03beca3ed99a5d4e06dbb3b
#
_entry.id   1e913232b03beca3ed99a5d4e06dbb3b
#
_cell.length_a   1.000
_cell.length_b   1.000
_cell.length_c   1.000
_cell.angle_alpha   90.00
_cell.angle_beta   90.00
_cell.angle_gamma   90.00
#
_symmetry.space_group_name_H-M   'P 1'
#
loop_
_entity.id
_entity.type
_entity.pdbx_description
1 polymer ?
#
loop_
_entity_poly.entity_id
_entity_poly.type
_entity_poly.pdbx_seq_one_letter_code
_entity_poly.pdbx_strand_id
1 'polypeptide(L)'
;SSDEIKSAATVEKIVEIVKKLGFILPTQVREFFLITEGVNVSTGLSISLSQLFNLTIHEEHYCVLGEFWKEADGDLLLLRPGEETVWYYAHEQDKVKFLRNTMYELLEKELVNYLREN
;
A
#
# COMPACT_ATOMS: atom_id res chain seq x y z
N SER A 1 -13.17 7.65 -12.18
CA SER A 1 -12.90 8.25 -10.87
C SER A 1 -11.72 9.21 -10.94
N SER A 2 -11.77 10.23 -10.13
CA SER A 2 -10.72 11.23 -10.08
C SER A 2 -9.59 10.77 -9.15
N ASP A 3 -8.38 11.26 -9.44
CA ASP A 3 -7.24 11.05 -8.57
C ASP A 3 -7.44 11.85 -7.28
N GLU A 4 -6.93 11.29 -6.17
CA GLU A 4 -7.16 11.89 -4.86
C GLU A 4 -5.98 11.64 -3.93
N ILE A 5 -5.66 12.66 -3.13
CA ILE A 5 -4.75 12.56 -2.00
C ILE A 5 -5.55 13.02 -0.79
N LYS A 6 -5.77 12.10 0.16
CA LYS A 6 -6.58 12.38 1.35
C LYS A 6 -5.76 13.14 2.40
N SER A 7 -6.46 13.72 3.39
CA SER A 7 -5.81 14.37 4.53
C SER A 7 -5.10 13.35 5.42
N ALA A 8 -4.26 13.84 6.33
CA ALA A 8 -3.49 12.99 7.25
C ALA A 8 -4.38 12.22 8.22
N ALA A 9 -3.95 11.02 8.58
CA ALA A 9 -4.57 10.28 9.66
C ALA A 9 -4.02 10.78 11.00
N THR A 10 -4.79 10.59 12.07
CA THR A 10 -4.30 10.85 13.42
C THR A 10 -3.53 9.63 13.92
N VAL A 11 -2.64 9.86 14.90
CA VAL A 11 -1.91 8.77 15.56
C VAL A 11 -2.90 7.77 16.15
N GLU A 12 -3.96 8.26 16.78
CA GLU A 12 -4.98 7.43 17.42
C GLU A 12 -5.67 6.51 16.41
N LYS A 13 -5.98 7.01 15.23
CA LYS A 13 -6.61 6.22 14.18
C LYS A 13 -5.68 5.12 13.68
N ILE A 14 -4.41 5.44 13.49
CA ILE A 14 -3.41 4.46 13.06
C ILE A 14 -3.28 3.36 14.11
N VAL A 15 -3.15 3.73 15.39
CA VAL A 15 -3.04 2.77 16.49
C VAL A 15 -4.26 1.85 16.54
N GLU A 16 -5.45 2.41 16.41
CA GLU A 16 -6.69 1.65 16.42
C GLU A 16 -6.72 0.61 15.30
N ILE A 17 -6.36 1.02 14.08
CA ILE A 17 -6.38 0.13 12.91
C ILE A 17 -5.30 -0.96 13.04
N VAL A 18 -4.09 -0.60 13.47
CA VAL A 18 -3.01 -1.57 13.68
C VAL A 18 -3.41 -2.60 14.72
N LYS A 19 -4.04 -2.17 15.81
CA LYS A 19 -4.52 -3.07 16.85
C LYS A 19 -5.59 -4.02 16.31
N LYS A 20 -6.51 -3.51 15.51
CA LYS A 20 -7.60 -4.30 14.93
C LYS A 20 -7.07 -5.32 13.93
N LEU A 21 -6.07 -4.95 13.13
CA LEU A 21 -5.44 -5.84 12.16
C LEU A 21 -4.53 -6.88 12.81
N GLY A 22 -3.96 -6.57 13.97
CA GLY A 22 -2.93 -7.40 14.57
C GLY A 22 -1.67 -7.47 13.72
N PHE A 23 -1.39 -6.45 12.93
CA PHE A 23 -0.27 -6.38 12.00
C PHE A 23 0.53 -5.10 12.26
N ILE A 24 1.83 -5.25 12.54
CA ILE A 24 2.69 -4.09 12.80
C ILE A 24 3.11 -3.51 11.45
N LEU A 25 2.68 -2.28 11.19
CA LEU A 25 3.03 -1.59 9.95
C LEU A 25 4.53 -1.24 9.95
N PRO A 26 5.20 -1.40 8.80
CA PRO A 26 6.57 -0.90 8.64
C PRO A 26 6.64 0.60 8.92
N THR A 27 7.79 1.06 9.37
CA THR A 27 7.98 2.46 9.78
C THR A 27 7.57 3.45 8.71
N GLN A 28 8.03 3.25 7.47
CA GLN A 28 7.73 4.20 6.40
C GLN A 28 6.25 4.20 6.01
N VAL A 29 5.59 3.07 6.11
CA VAL A 29 4.14 3.00 5.85
C VAL A 29 3.39 3.79 6.90
N ARG A 30 3.76 3.65 8.17
CA ARG A 30 3.16 4.42 9.25
C ARG A 30 3.39 5.92 9.06
N GLU A 31 4.62 6.30 8.72
CA GLU A 31 4.95 7.70 8.43
C GLU A 31 4.11 8.24 7.26
N PHE A 32 3.91 7.44 6.24
CA PHE A 32 3.07 7.80 5.11
C PHE A 32 1.65 8.16 5.58
N PHE A 33 1.05 7.32 6.42
CA PHE A 33 -0.32 7.57 6.90
C PHE A 33 -0.41 8.78 7.82
N LEU A 34 0.69 9.20 8.44
CA LEU A 34 0.73 10.45 9.20
C LEU A 34 0.73 11.68 8.28
N ILE A 35 0.99 11.49 6.99
CA ILE A 35 0.95 12.55 5.99
C ILE A 35 -0.40 12.54 5.26
N THR A 36 -0.90 11.35 4.94
CA THR A 36 -2.19 11.19 4.25
C THR A 36 -2.82 9.83 4.58
N GLU A 37 -4.14 9.78 4.73
CA GLU A 37 -4.85 8.52 4.94
C GLU A 37 -4.87 7.64 3.69
N GLY A 38 -4.56 8.20 2.54
CA GLY A 38 -4.53 7.43 1.32
C GLY A 38 -4.34 8.28 0.08
N VAL A 39 -3.99 7.59 -0.99
CA VAL A 39 -3.84 8.18 -2.31
C VAL A 39 -4.53 7.27 -3.32
N ASN A 40 -5.11 7.88 -4.33
CA ASN A 40 -5.72 7.16 -5.44
C ASN A 40 -5.20 7.80 -6.73
N VAL A 41 -4.39 7.04 -7.45
CA VAL A 41 -3.82 7.47 -8.74
C VAL A 41 -4.38 6.55 -9.80
N SER A 42 -5.29 7.07 -10.63
CA SER A 42 -6.04 6.27 -11.59
C SER A 42 -5.18 5.46 -12.56
N THR A 43 -3.94 5.87 -12.76
CA THR A 43 -3.03 5.19 -13.70
C THR A 43 -2.12 4.16 -13.04
N GLY A 44 -2.23 3.91 -11.75
CA GLY A 44 -1.27 3.03 -11.12
C GLY A 44 -1.68 2.34 -9.84
N LEU A 45 -2.13 3.06 -8.83
CA LEU A 45 -2.35 2.46 -7.51
C LEU A 45 -3.38 3.19 -6.66
N SER A 46 -3.87 2.49 -5.64
CA SER A 46 -4.75 3.05 -4.63
C SER A 46 -4.34 2.50 -3.28
N ILE A 47 -4.12 3.38 -2.30
CA ILE A 47 -3.76 3.03 -0.93
C ILE A 47 -4.72 3.75 -0.01
N SER A 48 -5.29 3.04 0.97
CA SER A 48 -6.18 3.65 1.94
C SER A 48 -6.02 2.97 3.29
N LEU A 49 -5.77 3.77 4.33
CA LEU A 49 -5.64 3.27 5.71
C LEU A 49 -6.87 2.48 6.14
N SER A 50 -8.06 2.96 5.81
CA SER A 50 -9.31 2.31 6.22
C SER A 50 -9.61 1.02 5.46
N GLN A 51 -8.85 0.72 4.41
CA GLN A 51 -9.07 -0.47 3.59
C GLN A 51 -7.99 -1.53 3.74
N LEU A 52 -7.08 -1.37 4.69
CA LEU A 52 -6.07 -2.38 4.97
C LEU A 52 -6.74 -3.66 5.48
N PHE A 53 -6.26 -4.79 5.03
CA PHE A 53 -6.74 -6.07 5.54
C PHE A 53 -5.67 -7.16 5.42
N ASN A 54 -5.84 -8.22 6.22
CA ASN A 54 -4.92 -9.36 6.22
C ASN A 54 -5.30 -10.34 5.14
N LEU A 55 -4.28 -10.94 4.51
CA LEU A 55 -4.48 -11.92 3.44
C LEU A 55 -3.36 -12.96 3.52
N THR A 56 -3.71 -14.22 3.35
CA THR A 56 -2.73 -15.31 3.27
C THR A 56 -2.65 -15.78 1.81
N ILE A 57 -1.44 -15.78 1.26
CA ILE A 57 -1.18 -16.23 -0.10
C ILE A 57 -0.06 -17.26 -0.02
N HIS A 58 -0.30 -18.49 -0.51
CA HIS A 58 0.70 -19.55 -0.50
C HIS A 58 1.30 -19.79 0.89
N GLU A 59 0.42 -19.80 1.91
CA GLU A 59 0.78 -20.02 3.31
C GLU A 59 1.59 -18.89 3.96
N GLU A 60 1.84 -17.78 3.23
CA GLU A 60 2.49 -16.60 3.77
C GLU A 60 1.46 -15.55 4.16
N HIS A 61 1.72 -14.87 5.27
CA HIS A 61 0.84 -13.83 5.79
C HIS A 61 1.25 -12.46 5.26
N TYR A 62 0.27 -11.72 4.75
CA TYR A 62 0.46 -10.35 4.25
C TYR A 62 -0.59 -9.41 4.80
N CYS A 63 -0.25 -8.12 4.85
CA CYS A 63 -1.23 -7.06 4.95
C CYS A 63 -1.39 -6.47 3.55
N VAL A 64 -2.62 -6.39 3.05
CA VAL A 64 -2.90 -5.73 1.79
C VAL A 64 -2.89 -4.23 2.03
N LEU A 65 -1.94 -3.54 1.40
CA LEU A 65 -1.76 -2.10 1.50
C LEU A 65 -2.73 -1.36 0.58
N GLY A 66 -3.03 -1.95 -0.56
CA GLY A 66 -3.91 -1.35 -1.54
C GLY A 66 -3.93 -2.12 -2.84
N GLU A 67 -4.35 -1.45 -3.90
CA GLU A 67 -4.42 -2.02 -5.24
C GLU A 67 -3.28 -1.48 -6.10
N PHE A 68 -2.79 -2.32 -7.00
CA PHE A 68 -1.72 -1.96 -7.92
C PHE A 68 -2.14 -2.42 -9.32
N TRP A 69 -2.72 -1.52 -10.09
CA TRP A 69 -3.29 -1.88 -11.39
C TRP A 69 -2.44 -1.43 -12.57
N LYS A 70 -1.18 -1.03 -12.31
CA LYS A 70 -0.26 -0.63 -13.36
C LYS A 70 0.01 -1.75 -14.37
N GLU A 71 0.12 -2.99 -13.88
CA GLU A 71 0.34 -4.17 -14.71
C GLU A 71 -0.98 -4.83 -15.10
N ALA A 72 -1.88 -5.01 -14.14
CA ALA A 72 -3.18 -5.64 -14.36
C ALA A 72 -4.18 -5.23 -13.28
N ASP A 73 -5.44 -5.08 -13.65
CA ASP A 73 -6.52 -4.85 -12.68
C ASP A 73 -6.61 -6.05 -11.74
N GLY A 74 -6.80 -5.79 -10.48
CA GLY A 74 -6.92 -6.84 -9.46
C GLY A 74 -5.62 -7.21 -8.77
N ASP A 75 -4.48 -6.68 -9.22
CA ASP A 75 -3.22 -6.88 -8.52
C ASP A 75 -3.23 -6.07 -7.23
N LEU A 76 -2.55 -6.59 -6.20
CA LEU A 76 -2.58 -6.01 -4.86
C LEU A 76 -1.19 -5.63 -4.39
N LEU A 77 -1.11 -4.50 -3.67
CA LEU A 77 0.11 -4.13 -2.95
C LEU A 77 0.13 -4.88 -1.63
N LEU A 78 1.26 -5.46 -1.30
CA LEU A 78 1.41 -6.33 -0.13
C LEU A 78 2.56 -5.90 0.75
N LEU A 79 2.38 -6.08 2.06
CA LEU A 79 3.43 -5.93 3.07
C LEU A 79 3.57 -7.24 3.82
N ARG A 80 4.81 -7.58 4.21
CA ARG A 80 5.09 -8.69 5.12
C ARG A 80 5.34 -8.15 6.52
N PRO A 81 5.00 -8.93 7.57
CA PRO A 81 5.25 -8.46 8.94
C PRO A 81 6.71 -8.11 9.17
N GLY A 82 6.95 -6.91 9.70
CA GLY A 82 8.29 -6.47 10.08
C GLY A 82 9.23 -6.11 8.94
N GLU A 83 8.75 -6.06 7.69
CA GLU A 83 9.58 -5.73 6.53
C GLU A 83 9.16 -4.42 5.89
N GLU A 84 10.14 -3.60 5.49
CA GLU A 84 9.88 -2.35 4.77
C GLU A 84 9.62 -2.59 3.28
N THR A 85 9.96 -3.75 2.76
CA THR A 85 9.80 -4.11 1.35
C THR A 85 8.31 -4.12 0.97
N VAL A 86 8.02 -3.55 -0.19
CA VAL A 86 6.68 -3.58 -0.77
C VAL A 86 6.66 -4.62 -1.89
N TRP A 87 5.72 -5.53 -1.80
CA TRP A 87 5.50 -6.60 -2.76
C TRP A 87 4.21 -6.36 -3.51
N TYR A 88 3.96 -7.07 -4.60
CA TYR A 88 2.64 -7.07 -5.20
C TYR A 88 2.22 -8.49 -5.59
N TYR A 89 0.94 -8.73 -5.56
CA TYR A 89 0.36 -10.00 -5.99
C TYR A 89 -0.10 -9.86 -7.43
N ALA A 90 0.61 -10.55 -8.34
CA ALA A 90 0.23 -10.64 -9.74
C ALA A 90 -0.81 -11.75 -9.86
N HIS A 91 -2.09 -11.41 -9.71
CA HIS A 91 -3.15 -12.42 -9.54
C HIS A 91 -3.31 -13.36 -10.73
N GLU A 92 -3.10 -12.88 -11.96
CA GLU A 92 -3.21 -13.72 -13.14
C GLU A 92 -2.13 -14.79 -13.21
N GLN A 93 -0.97 -14.52 -12.61
CA GLN A 93 0.15 -15.48 -12.53
C GLN A 93 0.15 -16.23 -11.21
N ASP A 94 -0.70 -15.82 -10.26
CA ASP A 94 -0.74 -16.36 -8.90
C ASP A 94 0.64 -16.31 -8.24
N LYS A 95 1.33 -15.19 -8.36
CA LYS A 95 2.68 -14.99 -7.82
C LYS A 95 2.81 -13.69 -7.06
N VAL A 96 3.53 -13.75 -5.94
CA VAL A 96 3.94 -12.56 -5.20
C VAL A 96 5.32 -12.15 -5.73
N LYS A 97 5.43 -10.91 -6.16
CA LYS A 97 6.65 -10.37 -6.76
C LYS A 97 7.17 -9.18 -5.98
N PHE A 98 8.48 -9.05 -5.95
CA PHE A 98 9.12 -7.86 -5.40
C PHE A 98 8.72 -6.63 -6.24
N LEU A 99 8.43 -5.52 -5.57
CA LEU A 99 8.11 -4.29 -6.25
C LEU A 99 9.11 -3.18 -5.93
N ARG A 100 9.24 -2.83 -4.65
CA ARG A 100 10.15 -1.76 -4.19
C ARG A 100 10.76 -2.11 -2.85
N ASN A 101 11.94 -1.56 -2.56
CA ASN A 101 12.61 -1.81 -1.29
C ASN A 101 11.88 -1.19 -0.10
N THR A 102 11.24 -0.04 -0.30
CA THR A 102 10.55 0.68 0.76
C THR A 102 9.32 1.40 0.22
N MET A 103 8.47 1.85 1.15
CA MET A 103 7.31 2.67 0.82
C MET A 103 7.70 3.98 0.13
N TYR A 104 8.78 4.63 0.60
CA TYR A 104 9.23 5.88 -0.01
C TYR A 104 9.69 5.68 -1.45
N GLU A 105 10.34 4.56 -1.74
CA GLU A 105 10.73 4.24 -3.10
C GLU A 105 9.51 4.01 -3.99
N LEU A 106 8.49 3.35 -3.46
CA LEU A 106 7.23 3.15 -4.19
C LEU A 106 6.60 4.51 -4.55
N LEU A 107 6.52 5.41 -3.57
CA LEU A 107 5.93 6.73 -3.79
C LEU A 107 6.75 7.55 -4.78
N GLU A 108 8.07 7.49 -4.67
CA GLU A 108 8.95 8.20 -5.60
C GLU A 108 8.74 7.73 -7.04
N LYS A 109 8.69 6.43 -7.26
CA LYS A 109 8.56 5.87 -8.60
C LYS A 109 7.16 6.04 -9.19
N GLU A 110 6.13 5.91 -8.37
CA GLU A 110 4.76 5.89 -8.88
C GLU A 110 4.06 7.25 -8.73
N LEU A 111 4.25 7.93 -7.60
CA LEU A 111 3.53 9.17 -7.32
C LEU A 111 4.25 10.41 -7.87
N VAL A 112 5.56 10.51 -7.67
CA VAL A 112 6.32 11.69 -8.14
C VAL A 112 6.28 11.76 -9.67
N ASN A 113 6.43 10.62 -10.34
CA ASN A 113 6.35 10.58 -11.80
C ASN A 113 4.96 11.00 -12.28
N TYR A 114 3.91 10.56 -11.61
CA TYR A 114 2.55 10.99 -11.91
C TYR A 114 2.40 12.51 -11.78
N LEU A 115 2.90 13.09 -10.68
CA LEU A 115 2.80 14.52 -10.43
C LEU A 115 3.57 15.34 -11.47
N ARG A 116 4.68 14.82 -11.99
CA ARG A 116 5.45 15.49 -13.02
C ARG A 116 4.75 15.52 -14.38
N GLU A 117 4.00 14.46 -14.67
CA GLU A 117 3.28 14.34 -15.94
C GLU A 117 1.99 15.16 -15.98
N ASN A 118 1.53 15.56 -14.82
CA ASN A 118 0.30 16.32 -14.66
C ASN A 118 0.54 17.70 -14.09
#